data_17752ba148f4669ba71ac65df6fc5968
#
_entry.id   17752ba148f4669ba71ac65df6fc5968
#
_cell.length_a   1.000
_cell.length_b   1.000
_cell.length_c   1.000
_cell.angle_alpha   90.00
_cell.angle_beta   90.00
_cell.angle_gamma   90.00
#
_symmetry.space_group_name_H-M   'P 1'
#
loop_
_entity.id
_entity.type
_entity.pdbx_description
1 polymer ?
#
loop_
_entity_poly.entity_id
_entity_poly.type
_entity_poly.pdbx_seq_one_letter_code
_entity_poly.pdbx_strand_id
1 'polypeptide(L)'
;GAGFIGSHVTVELVNAGYEVIVADNFSNCDMTNYHGVCQILGKKIPLVKMDFCDTEAVRELFERNKIDAVIHFAAFKAVGESVAEPLKYYSNNLGSFINILESARAKGCNVLFSSSATVYGEADKKPVTEDTPRQSATSPYGNTKQICEDILRDSVKAYSGIKGIALRYFNPI
;
A
#
# COMPACT_ATOMS: atom_id res chain seq x y z
N GLY A 1 7.63 0.14 1.80
CA GLY A 1 8.03 1.55 1.85
C GLY A 1 9.31 1.85 1.08
N ALA A 2 10.25 0.90 1.00
CA ALA A 2 11.58 1.08 0.38
C ALA A 2 11.59 0.82 -1.15
N GLY A 3 10.46 0.40 -1.75
CA GLY A 3 10.35 0.20 -3.20
C GLY A 3 10.33 1.53 -3.96
N PHE A 4 10.20 1.47 -5.31
CA PHE A 4 10.27 2.63 -6.20
C PHE A 4 9.33 3.77 -5.78
N ILE A 5 8.03 3.55 -5.76
CA ILE A 5 7.06 4.60 -5.41
C ILE A 5 7.25 5.05 -3.95
N GLY A 6 7.41 4.10 -3.02
CA GLY A 6 7.54 4.40 -1.60
C GLY A 6 8.76 5.26 -1.26
N SER A 7 9.89 5.05 -1.93
CA SER A 7 11.10 5.87 -1.73
C SER A 7 10.90 7.32 -2.17
N HIS A 8 10.30 7.55 -3.34
CA HIS A 8 9.98 8.90 -3.82
C HIS A 8 9.00 9.62 -2.89
N VAL A 9 7.91 8.94 -2.50
CA VAL A 9 6.92 9.50 -1.59
C VAL A 9 7.51 9.80 -0.22
N THR A 10 8.45 8.98 0.27
CA THR A 10 9.16 9.25 1.53
C THR A 10 9.93 10.57 1.48
N VAL A 11 10.64 10.85 0.37
CA VAL A 11 11.36 12.12 0.18
C VAL A 11 10.39 13.31 0.22
N GLU A 12 9.30 13.23 -0.52
CA GLU A 12 8.30 14.31 -0.59
C GLU A 12 7.62 14.57 0.76
N LEU A 13 7.24 13.50 1.48
CA LEU A 13 6.63 13.64 2.81
C LEU A 13 7.58 14.31 3.81
N VAL A 14 8.84 13.90 3.84
CA VAL A 14 9.83 14.50 4.75
C VAL A 14 10.09 15.96 4.39
N ASN A 15 10.18 16.30 3.10
CA ASN A 15 10.33 17.69 2.65
C ASN A 15 9.09 18.55 2.97
N ALA A 16 7.90 17.93 2.99
CA ALA A 16 6.66 18.58 3.42
C ALA A 16 6.52 18.69 4.95
N GLY A 17 7.50 18.23 5.72
CA GLY A 17 7.54 18.36 7.19
C GLY A 17 6.89 17.22 7.96
N TYR A 18 6.54 16.12 7.32
CA TYR A 18 6.00 14.94 8.01
C TYR A 18 7.13 14.12 8.66
N GLU A 19 6.82 13.53 9.80
CA GLU A 19 7.64 12.48 10.40
C GLU A 19 7.28 11.14 9.74
N VAL A 20 8.26 10.45 9.17
CA VAL A 20 8.04 9.23 8.38
C VAL A 20 8.76 8.05 9.01
N ILE A 21 8.06 6.93 9.11
CA ILE A 21 8.61 5.60 9.39
C ILE A 21 8.47 4.77 8.12
N VAL A 22 9.58 4.30 7.57
CA VAL A 22 9.58 3.36 6.46
C VAL A 22 9.51 1.95 7.02
N ALA A 23 8.56 1.14 6.55
CA ALA A 23 8.48 -0.27 6.91
C ALA A 23 8.45 -1.13 5.63
N ASP A 24 9.27 -2.18 5.56
CA ASP A 24 9.42 -3.04 4.38
C ASP A 24 10.02 -4.40 4.79
N ASN A 25 9.68 -5.48 4.10
CA ASN A 25 10.30 -6.80 4.30
C ASN A 25 11.47 -7.06 3.35
N PHE A 26 11.69 -6.16 2.39
CA PHE A 26 12.73 -6.25 1.34
C PHE A 26 12.61 -7.49 0.45
N SER A 27 11.41 -8.03 0.26
CA SER A 27 11.19 -9.16 -0.64
C SER A 27 11.26 -8.78 -2.12
N ASN A 28 10.96 -7.53 -2.48
CA ASN A 28 10.92 -7.01 -3.85
C ASN A 28 11.91 -5.86 -4.12
N CYS A 29 12.71 -5.48 -3.16
CA CYS A 29 13.71 -4.42 -3.27
C CYS A 29 14.87 -4.71 -2.32
N ASP A 30 15.97 -4.01 -2.50
CA ASP A 30 17.09 -4.00 -1.58
C ASP A 30 17.20 -2.67 -0.81
N MET A 31 18.25 -2.51 -0.04
CA MET A 31 18.50 -1.31 0.75
C MET A 31 18.93 -0.09 -0.07
N THR A 32 19.22 -0.23 -1.37
CA THR A 32 19.77 0.84 -2.22
C THR A 32 18.85 2.05 -2.26
N ASN A 33 17.54 1.83 -2.51
CA ASN A 33 16.58 2.94 -2.53
C ASN A 33 16.49 3.65 -1.18
N TYR A 34 16.49 2.90 -0.08
CA TYR A 34 16.47 3.49 1.26
C TYR A 34 17.72 4.32 1.55
N HIS A 35 18.91 3.83 1.17
CA HIS A 35 20.15 4.61 1.30
C HIS A 35 20.11 5.87 0.44
N GLY A 36 19.58 5.78 -0.78
CA GLY A 36 19.37 6.94 -1.66
C GLY A 36 18.45 8.00 -1.02
N VAL A 37 17.34 7.57 -0.42
CA VAL A 37 16.43 8.46 0.33
C VAL A 37 17.18 9.19 1.47
N CYS A 38 17.93 8.44 2.28
CA CYS A 38 18.70 9.04 3.38
C CYS A 38 19.77 10.04 2.87
N GLN A 39 20.41 9.73 1.75
CA GLN A 39 21.41 10.59 1.11
C GLN A 39 20.77 11.90 0.59
N ILE A 40 19.63 11.81 -0.12
CA ILE A 40 18.88 12.96 -0.63
C ILE A 40 18.44 13.88 0.50
N LEU A 41 17.94 13.28 1.59
CA LEU A 41 17.43 14.03 2.74
C LEU A 41 18.50 14.51 3.72
N GLY A 42 19.75 14.06 3.55
CA GLY A 42 20.85 14.37 4.46
C GLY A 42 20.67 13.85 5.89
N LYS A 43 19.73 12.91 6.11
CA LYS A 43 19.44 12.34 7.42
C LYS A 43 18.94 10.91 7.31
N LYS A 44 19.12 10.13 8.38
CA LYS A 44 18.57 8.78 8.48
C LYS A 44 17.08 8.84 8.80
N ILE A 45 16.28 8.09 8.06
CA ILE A 45 14.84 7.94 8.29
C ILE A 45 14.59 6.66 9.11
N PRO A 46 13.70 6.66 10.11
CA PRO A 46 13.33 5.45 10.82
C PRO A 46 12.91 4.34 9.86
N LEU A 47 13.52 3.15 10.02
CA LEU A 47 13.27 1.98 9.20
C LEU A 47 12.95 0.78 10.07
N VAL A 48 11.84 0.10 9.77
CA VAL A 48 11.43 -1.14 10.39
C VAL A 48 11.42 -2.25 9.34
N LYS A 49 12.28 -3.26 9.51
CA LYS A 49 12.25 -4.45 8.66
C LYS A 49 11.20 -5.41 9.22
N MET A 50 10.10 -5.59 8.50
CA MET A 50 8.98 -6.43 8.93
C MET A 50 8.15 -6.91 7.75
N ASP A 51 7.42 -8.02 7.94
CA ASP A 51 6.39 -8.48 7.02
C ASP A 51 5.01 -8.02 7.52
N PHE A 52 4.22 -7.39 6.65
CA PHE A 52 2.87 -6.96 6.98
C PHE A 52 1.86 -8.11 7.07
N CYS A 53 2.23 -9.32 6.63
CA CYS A 53 1.45 -10.53 6.89
C CYS A 53 1.62 -11.06 8.32
N ASP A 54 2.61 -10.58 9.06
CA ASP A 54 2.78 -10.86 10.49
C ASP A 54 1.91 -9.90 11.31
N THR A 55 0.77 -10.40 11.78
CA THR A 55 -0.23 -9.62 12.54
C THR A 55 0.35 -9.01 13.82
N GLU A 56 1.19 -9.77 14.54
CA GLU A 56 1.78 -9.28 15.79
C GLU A 56 2.80 -8.17 15.52
N ALA A 57 3.65 -8.33 14.50
CA ALA A 57 4.61 -7.31 14.12
C ALA A 57 3.92 -6.01 13.70
N VAL A 58 2.79 -6.09 12.96
CA VAL A 58 1.99 -4.92 12.60
C VAL A 58 1.40 -4.26 13.83
N ARG A 59 0.78 -5.03 14.73
CA ARG A 59 0.21 -4.51 15.98
C ARG A 59 1.27 -3.79 16.82
N GLU A 60 2.44 -4.41 17.01
CA GLU A 60 3.55 -3.80 17.76
C GLU A 60 4.04 -2.48 17.14
N LEU A 61 4.12 -2.41 15.80
CA LEU A 61 4.49 -1.16 15.11
C LEU A 61 3.57 -0.01 15.51
N PHE A 62 2.24 -0.25 15.49
CA PHE A 62 1.25 0.76 15.85
C PHE A 62 1.17 1.04 17.36
N GLU A 63 1.53 0.08 18.20
CA GLU A 63 1.57 0.29 19.65
C GLU A 63 2.77 1.14 20.09
N ARG A 64 3.92 0.94 19.47
CA ARG A 64 5.17 1.62 19.81
C ARG A 64 5.29 3.01 19.19
N ASN A 65 4.46 3.35 18.22
CA ASN A 65 4.56 4.59 17.48
C ASN A 65 3.19 5.28 17.40
N LYS A 66 3.21 6.62 17.52
CA LYS A 66 2.04 7.42 17.20
C LYS A 66 1.95 7.57 15.68
N ILE A 67 1.03 6.84 15.05
CA ILE A 67 0.84 6.84 13.60
C ILE A 67 -0.48 7.54 13.30
N ASP A 68 -0.44 8.69 12.63
CA ASP A 68 -1.62 9.46 12.24
C ASP A 68 -2.19 9.00 10.89
N ALA A 69 -1.34 8.49 10.00
CA ALA A 69 -1.74 7.95 8.70
C ALA A 69 -0.78 6.86 8.21
N VAL A 70 -1.31 5.94 7.42
CA VAL A 70 -0.53 4.92 6.70
C VAL A 70 -0.70 5.11 5.20
N ILE A 71 0.40 5.03 4.46
CA ILE A 71 0.38 4.86 3.00
C ILE A 71 0.84 3.45 2.69
N HIS A 72 -0.09 2.61 2.26
CA HIS A 72 0.17 1.19 2.01
C HIS A 72 0.58 0.94 0.57
N PHE A 73 1.89 0.79 0.34
CA PHE A 73 2.49 0.42 -0.96
C PHE A 73 2.85 -1.06 -1.06
N ALA A 74 2.94 -1.77 0.08
CA ALA A 74 3.41 -3.14 0.13
C ALA A 74 2.47 -4.09 -0.61
N ALA A 75 2.95 -4.70 -1.68
CA ALA A 75 2.22 -5.71 -2.45
C ALA A 75 3.17 -6.42 -3.43
N PHE A 76 2.86 -7.65 -3.80
CA PHE A 76 3.35 -8.24 -5.04
C PHE A 76 2.59 -7.62 -6.22
N LYS A 77 3.29 -7.25 -7.31
CA LYS A 77 2.72 -6.45 -8.41
C LYS A 77 2.95 -7.01 -9.82
N ALA A 78 3.69 -8.10 -9.96
CA ALA A 78 3.98 -8.68 -11.28
C ALA A 78 2.77 -9.44 -11.82
N VAL A 79 2.13 -8.91 -12.87
CA VAL A 79 0.90 -9.46 -13.46
C VAL A 79 1.09 -10.91 -13.90
N GLY A 80 2.19 -11.21 -14.65
CA GLY A 80 2.48 -12.56 -15.13
C GLY A 80 2.71 -13.56 -13.99
N GLU A 81 3.47 -13.18 -12.96
CA GLU A 81 3.67 -14.03 -11.79
C GLU A 81 2.36 -14.28 -11.05
N SER A 82 1.46 -13.29 -10.97
CA SER A 82 0.17 -13.48 -10.30
C SER A 82 -0.70 -14.56 -10.96
N VAL A 83 -0.56 -14.75 -12.27
CA VAL A 83 -1.28 -15.82 -12.99
C VAL A 83 -0.67 -17.18 -12.68
N ALA A 84 0.66 -17.27 -12.54
CA ALA A 84 1.34 -18.53 -12.21
C ALA A 84 1.17 -18.91 -10.71
N GLU A 85 1.17 -17.90 -9.81
CA GLU A 85 1.16 -18.08 -8.36
C GLU A 85 0.02 -17.27 -7.69
N PRO A 86 -1.26 -17.54 -8.04
CA PRO A 86 -2.38 -16.69 -7.58
C PRO A 86 -2.54 -16.69 -6.06
N LEU A 87 -2.37 -17.83 -5.39
CA LEU A 87 -2.53 -17.93 -3.94
C LEU A 87 -1.49 -17.09 -3.18
N LYS A 88 -0.26 -17.01 -3.68
CA LYS A 88 0.79 -16.13 -3.16
C LYS A 88 0.34 -14.67 -3.16
N TYR A 89 -0.28 -14.23 -4.27
CA TYR A 89 -0.77 -12.86 -4.43
C TYR A 89 -1.96 -12.55 -3.53
N TYR A 90 -2.94 -13.43 -3.49
CA TYR A 90 -4.10 -13.24 -2.60
C TYR A 90 -3.68 -13.24 -1.13
N SER A 91 -2.91 -14.22 -0.70
CA SER A 91 -2.45 -14.32 0.70
C SER A 91 -1.66 -13.08 1.13
N ASN A 92 -0.67 -12.67 0.33
CA ASN A 92 0.17 -11.53 0.67
C ASN A 92 -0.59 -10.19 0.59
N ASN A 93 -1.22 -9.92 -0.55
CA ASN A 93 -1.77 -8.58 -0.80
C ASN A 93 -3.03 -8.29 0.04
N LEU A 94 -3.88 -9.29 0.25
CA LEU A 94 -5.07 -9.12 1.10
C LEU A 94 -4.70 -9.22 2.59
N GLY A 95 -3.90 -10.21 2.98
CA GLY A 95 -3.51 -10.42 4.37
C GLY A 95 -2.77 -9.21 4.95
N SER A 96 -1.76 -8.70 4.24
CA SER A 96 -1.03 -7.50 4.67
C SER A 96 -1.94 -6.28 4.82
N PHE A 97 -2.88 -6.09 3.88
CA PHE A 97 -3.79 -4.95 3.91
C PHE A 97 -4.82 -5.04 5.04
N ILE A 98 -5.36 -6.23 5.31
CA ILE A 98 -6.29 -6.47 6.42
C ILE A 98 -5.60 -6.17 7.76
N ASN A 99 -4.37 -6.65 7.98
CA ASN A 99 -3.60 -6.38 9.21
C ASN A 99 -3.37 -4.87 9.43
N ILE A 100 -3.08 -4.13 8.36
CA ILE A 100 -2.97 -2.66 8.42
C ILE A 100 -4.30 -2.01 8.81
N LEU A 101 -5.41 -2.42 8.19
CA LEU A 101 -6.73 -1.85 8.48
C LEU A 101 -7.19 -2.14 9.90
N GLU A 102 -6.92 -3.33 10.43
CA GLU A 102 -7.26 -3.66 11.82
C GLU A 102 -6.49 -2.79 12.81
N SER A 103 -5.18 -2.61 12.59
CA SER A 103 -4.35 -1.75 13.44
C SER A 103 -4.72 -0.27 13.30
N ALA A 104 -4.98 0.20 12.07
CA ALA A 104 -5.42 1.56 11.80
C ALA A 104 -6.77 1.86 12.48
N ARG A 105 -7.73 0.92 12.41
CA ARG A 105 -9.00 1.02 13.12
C ARG A 105 -8.83 1.15 14.62
N ALA A 106 -7.98 0.30 15.21
CA ALA A 106 -7.75 0.28 16.66
C ALA A 106 -7.14 1.60 17.18
N LYS A 107 -6.40 2.32 16.33
CA LYS A 107 -5.71 3.58 16.67
C LYS A 107 -6.39 4.84 16.12
N GLY A 108 -7.44 4.72 15.31
CA GLY A 108 -8.08 5.86 14.65
C GLY A 108 -7.23 6.52 13.56
N CYS A 109 -6.43 5.73 12.86
CA CYS A 109 -5.43 6.17 11.89
C CYS A 109 -6.02 6.16 10.47
N ASN A 110 -5.69 7.15 9.63
CA ASN A 110 -6.13 7.22 8.25
C ASN A 110 -5.31 6.29 7.34
N VAL A 111 -5.92 5.79 6.26
CA VAL A 111 -5.26 4.85 5.34
C VAL A 111 -5.34 5.34 3.90
N LEU A 112 -4.17 5.53 3.27
CA LEU A 112 -4.04 5.70 1.83
C LEU A 112 -3.61 4.36 1.23
N PHE A 113 -4.43 3.83 0.35
CA PHE A 113 -4.17 2.58 -0.34
C PHE A 113 -3.63 2.81 -1.74
N SER A 114 -2.48 2.23 -2.04
CA SER A 114 -1.93 2.19 -3.40
C SER A 114 -2.70 1.16 -4.22
N SER A 115 -3.75 1.62 -4.89
CA SER A 115 -4.48 0.86 -5.90
C SER A 115 -3.76 0.94 -7.26
N SER A 116 -4.41 0.51 -8.32
CA SER A 116 -3.81 0.40 -9.65
C SER A 116 -4.87 0.65 -10.73
N ALA A 117 -4.44 1.15 -11.87
CA ALA A 117 -5.28 1.22 -13.08
C ALA A 117 -5.83 -0.14 -13.52
N THR A 118 -5.21 -1.25 -13.10
CA THR A 118 -5.71 -2.60 -13.38
C THR A 118 -7.11 -2.89 -12.81
N VAL A 119 -7.59 -2.07 -11.87
CA VAL A 119 -8.97 -2.17 -11.35
C VAL A 119 -10.04 -1.84 -12.38
N TYR A 120 -9.69 -1.11 -13.44
CA TYR A 120 -10.63 -0.83 -14.53
C TYR A 120 -10.82 -2.00 -15.49
N GLY A 121 -9.93 -3.02 -15.46
CA GLY A 121 -9.96 -4.13 -16.41
C GLY A 121 -9.83 -3.64 -17.86
N GLU A 122 -10.59 -4.23 -18.77
CA GLU A 122 -10.73 -3.82 -20.19
C GLU A 122 -11.81 -2.73 -20.29
N ALA A 123 -11.47 -1.49 -19.94
CA ALA A 123 -12.44 -0.40 -19.95
C ALA A 123 -12.99 -0.10 -21.36
N ASP A 124 -14.33 -0.03 -21.49
CA ASP A 124 -15.03 0.22 -22.75
C ASP A 124 -14.77 1.60 -23.33
N LYS A 125 -14.48 2.58 -22.46
CA LYS A 125 -14.22 3.98 -22.84
C LYS A 125 -12.87 4.45 -22.33
N LYS A 126 -12.15 5.19 -23.15
CA LYS A 126 -10.89 5.85 -22.82
C LYS A 126 -10.97 7.35 -23.20
N PRO A 127 -10.35 8.26 -22.43
CA PRO A 127 -9.63 7.99 -21.17
C PRO A 127 -10.56 7.56 -20.03
N VAL A 128 -10.04 6.78 -19.10
CA VAL A 128 -10.75 6.42 -17.86
C VAL A 128 -10.69 7.56 -16.85
N THR A 129 -11.73 7.63 -16.02
CA THR A 129 -11.85 8.58 -14.89
C THR A 129 -12.20 7.79 -13.63
N GLU A 130 -12.25 8.46 -12.48
CA GLU A 130 -12.61 7.83 -11.21
C GLU A 130 -14.01 7.19 -11.25
N ASP A 131 -14.93 7.76 -12.05
CA ASP A 131 -16.30 7.27 -12.22
C ASP A 131 -16.43 6.14 -13.25
N THR A 132 -15.35 5.80 -13.96
CA THR A 132 -15.36 4.70 -14.93
C THR A 132 -15.66 3.40 -14.21
N PRO A 133 -16.70 2.63 -14.63
CA PRO A 133 -17.04 1.36 -14.01
C PRO A 133 -15.87 0.37 -14.04
N ARG A 134 -15.65 -0.31 -12.92
CA ARG A 134 -14.69 -1.40 -12.85
C ARG A 134 -15.23 -2.59 -13.65
N GLN A 135 -14.41 -3.12 -14.53
CA GLN A 135 -14.67 -4.38 -15.25
C GLN A 135 -14.04 -5.55 -14.49
N SER A 136 -14.28 -6.78 -14.93
CA SER A 136 -13.60 -7.94 -14.38
C SER A 136 -12.09 -7.78 -14.48
N ALA A 137 -11.40 -8.10 -13.41
CA ALA A 137 -9.94 -8.04 -13.40
C ALA A 137 -9.36 -9.06 -14.40
N THR A 138 -8.36 -8.65 -15.16
CA THR A 138 -7.67 -9.49 -16.14
C THR A 138 -6.57 -10.36 -15.54
N SER A 139 -6.29 -10.21 -14.25
CA SER A 139 -5.26 -10.98 -13.53
C SER A 139 -5.57 -11.08 -12.03
N PRO A 140 -5.02 -12.09 -11.33
CA PRO A 140 -5.10 -12.18 -9.87
C PRO A 140 -4.55 -10.94 -9.18
N TYR A 141 -3.45 -10.33 -9.66
CA TYR A 141 -2.95 -9.06 -9.13
C TYR A 141 -4.02 -7.95 -9.22
N GLY A 142 -4.61 -7.74 -10.39
CA GLY A 142 -5.68 -6.75 -10.58
C GLY A 142 -6.87 -7.01 -9.66
N ASN A 143 -7.25 -8.28 -9.52
CA ASN A 143 -8.33 -8.68 -8.62
C ASN A 143 -8.00 -8.41 -7.14
N THR A 144 -6.76 -8.64 -6.69
CA THR A 144 -6.37 -8.26 -5.32
C THR A 144 -6.54 -6.76 -5.07
N LYS A 145 -6.26 -5.92 -6.08
CA LYS A 145 -6.45 -4.46 -5.94
C LYS A 145 -7.94 -4.09 -5.89
N GLN A 146 -8.81 -4.72 -6.71
CA GLN A 146 -10.26 -4.53 -6.64
C GLN A 146 -10.81 -4.93 -5.26
N ILE A 147 -10.44 -6.11 -4.76
CA ILE A 147 -10.87 -6.61 -3.45
C ILE A 147 -10.40 -5.68 -2.33
N CYS A 148 -9.15 -5.20 -2.35
CA CYS A 148 -8.65 -4.25 -1.36
C CYS A 148 -9.42 -2.92 -1.38
N GLU A 149 -9.81 -2.39 -2.55
CA GLU A 149 -10.69 -1.21 -2.61
C GLU A 149 -12.06 -1.47 -1.96
N ASP A 150 -12.62 -2.66 -2.19
CA ASP A 150 -13.90 -3.06 -1.57
C ASP A 150 -13.76 -3.19 -0.05
N ILE A 151 -12.70 -3.85 0.44
CA ILE A 151 -12.38 -3.97 1.86
C ILE A 151 -12.22 -2.56 2.50
N LEU A 152 -11.48 -1.66 1.85
CA LEU A 152 -11.28 -0.29 2.34
C LEU A 152 -12.61 0.46 2.45
N ARG A 153 -13.42 0.42 1.40
CA ARG A 153 -14.74 1.08 1.35
C ARG A 153 -15.66 0.56 2.46
N ASP A 154 -15.72 -0.75 2.63
CA ASP A 154 -16.60 -1.37 3.61
C ASP A 154 -16.09 -1.11 5.05
N SER A 155 -14.78 -1.11 5.26
CA SER A 155 -14.17 -0.74 6.54
C SER A 155 -14.44 0.72 6.93
N VAL A 156 -14.30 1.66 5.99
CA VAL A 156 -14.61 3.09 6.24
C VAL A 156 -16.09 3.31 6.54
N LYS A 157 -17.00 2.54 5.91
CA LYS A 157 -18.44 2.60 6.22
C LYS A 157 -18.76 2.04 7.59
N ALA A 158 -18.10 0.96 7.99
CA ALA A 158 -18.36 0.26 9.25
C ALA A 158 -17.73 0.96 10.46
N TYR A 159 -16.60 1.63 10.29
CA TYR A 159 -15.79 2.16 11.38
C TYR A 159 -15.59 3.67 11.28
N SER A 160 -16.24 4.44 12.15
CA SER A 160 -16.17 5.91 12.15
C SER A 160 -14.80 6.51 12.47
N GLY A 161 -13.88 5.69 13.01
CA GLY A 161 -12.54 6.15 13.46
C GLY A 161 -11.49 6.18 12.37
N ILE A 162 -11.77 5.68 11.15
CA ILE A 162 -10.81 5.66 10.04
C ILE A 162 -11.36 6.35 8.79
N LYS A 163 -10.46 6.98 8.04
CA LYS A 163 -10.75 7.49 6.70
C LYS A 163 -9.83 6.78 5.71
N GLY A 164 -10.33 6.52 4.51
CA GLY A 164 -9.59 5.80 3.49
C GLY A 164 -9.63 6.49 2.14
N ILE A 165 -8.50 6.48 1.44
CA ILE A 165 -8.37 6.94 0.06
C ILE A 165 -7.67 5.84 -0.73
N ALA A 166 -8.20 5.48 -1.91
CA ALA A 166 -7.54 4.60 -2.86
C ALA A 166 -6.97 5.44 -4.02
N LEU A 167 -5.66 5.38 -4.22
CA LEU A 167 -4.98 6.05 -5.33
C LEU A 167 -4.71 5.03 -6.43
N ARG A 168 -5.35 5.19 -7.59
CA ARG A 168 -5.22 4.28 -8.73
C ARG A 168 -4.06 4.72 -9.62
N TYR A 169 -2.88 4.17 -9.36
CA TYR A 169 -1.68 4.45 -10.16
C TYR A 169 -1.79 3.81 -11.53
N PHE A 170 -1.38 4.56 -12.57
CA PHE A 170 -1.14 4.05 -13.91
C PHE A 170 0.32 3.60 -14.01
N ASN A 171 1.14 4.21 -14.86
CA ASN A 171 2.56 3.89 -14.98
C ASN A 171 3.38 5.06 -14.41
N PRO A 172 3.75 5.03 -13.12
CA PRO A 172 4.56 6.08 -12.54
C PRO A 172 5.96 6.06 -13.16
N ILE A 173 6.47 7.22 -13.51
CA ILE A 173 7.77 7.46 -14.11
C ILE A 173 8.59 8.40 -13.23
#